data_bc2f2fc5ed7d2a1794e587d8955a0a17
#
_entry.id   bc2f2fc5ed7d2a1794e587d8955a0a17
#
_cell.length_a   1.000
_cell.length_b   1.000
_cell.length_c   1.000
_cell.angle_alpha   90.00
_cell.angle_beta   90.00
_cell.angle_gamma   90.00
#
_symmetry.space_group_name_H-M   'P 1'
#
loop_
_entity.id
_entity.type
_entity.pdbx_description
1 polymer ?
#
loop_
_entity_poly.entity_id
_entity_poly.type
_entity_poly.pdbx_seq_one_letter_code
_entity_poly.pdbx_strand_id
1 'polypeptide(L)'
;KDSLMQTMMLDVKIRMFDDAKRTLINGSRLHLYYGSAETLCKAVLLDSETLESGGTGYAQLRMEEQIAVRKGDRFIIRFYSPVETIGGGVILDANPVKHRRFRIEVLEALAVKEKGEEDAVLEQILRESGSSLPTFRDLAVKIGRTTEEVSKEVGELTSEGKAVYLSDDTYIHSDYEKRIEETARQILAEYHGKNPISA
;
A
#
# COMPACT_ATOMS: atom_id res chain seq x y z
N LYS A 1 0.18 2.57 17.01
CA LYS A 1 1.62 2.99 17.07
C LYS A 1 2.40 1.93 16.32
N ASP A 2 2.61 2.15 15.03
CA ASP A 2 3.46 1.28 14.22
C ASP A 2 4.92 1.56 14.60
N SER A 3 5.46 0.70 15.44
CA SER A 3 6.87 0.78 15.82
C SER A 3 7.74 0.18 14.72
N LEU A 4 8.87 0.83 14.41
CA LEU A 4 9.92 0.24 13.59
C LEU A 4 10.35 -1.10 14.22
N MET A 5 10.33 -2.16 13.43
CA MET A 5 10.79 -3.48 13.87
C MET A 5 12.16 -3.76 13.26
N GLN A 6 13.09 -4.23 14.09
CA GLN A 6 14.37 -4.73 13.59
C GLN A 6 14.20 -6.16 13.08
N THR A 7 14.63 -6.40 11.87
CA THR A 7 14.44 -7.69 11.19
C THR A 7 15.59 -8.05 10.27
N MET A 8 15.74 -9.35 10.02
CA MET A 8 16.66 -9.92 9.02
C MET A 8 15.91 -10.50 7.81
N MET A 9 14.57 -10.48 7.85
CA MET A 9 13.73 -11.04 6.77
C MET A 9 12.50 -10.17 6.55
N LEU A 10 12.09 -10.08 5.28
CA LEU A 10 10.86 -9.40 4.86
C LEU A 10 10.08 -10.30 3.92
N ASP A 11 8.76 -10.38 4.10
CA ASP A 11 7.89 -10.84 3.03
C ASP A 11 7.43 -9.63 2.22
N VAL A 12 7.55 -9.72 0.91
CA VAL A 12 7.32 -8.60 0.01
C VAL A 12 6.55 -9.01 -1.23
N LYS A 13 5.86 -8.03 -1.84
CA LYS A 13 5.46 -8.08 -3.24
C LYS A 13 6.49 -7.33 -4.06
N ILE A 14 7.06 -7.96 -5.05
CA ILE A 14 8.01 -7.37 -6.01
C ILE A 14 7.27 -7.11 -7.32
N ARG A 15 7.56 -5.96 -7.94
CA ARG A 15 7.26 -5.66 -9.34
C ARG A 15 8.54 -5.30 -10.06
N MET A 16 8.84 -6.03 -11.14
CA MET A 16 9.92 -5.72 -12.05
C MET A 16 9.54 -4.54 -12.94
N PHE A 17 10.48 -3.68 -13.29
CA PHE A 17 10.25 -2.63 -14.27
C PHE A 17 10.07 -3.23 -15.68
N ASP A 18 9.26 -2.58 -16.51
CA ASP A 18 8.95 -3.06 -17.85
C ASP A 18 10.18 -3.03 -18.79
N ASP A 19 11.16 -2.17 -18.49
CA ASP A 19 12.41 -2.00 -19.21
C ASP A 19 13.61 -2.71 -18.56
N ALA A 20 13.39 -3.51 -17.53
CA ALA A 20 14.44 -4.31 -16.90
C ALA A 20 15.05 -5.27 -17.93
N LYS A 21 16.36 -5.19 -18.10
CA LYS A 21 17.08 -5.98 -19.13
C LYS A 21 17.35 -7.42 -18.72
N ARG A 22 17.21 -7.71 -17.43
CA ARG A 22 17.59 -8.98 -16.84
C ARG A 22 16.45 -9.53 -16.00
N THR A 23 16.29 -10.82 -16.06
CA THR A 23 15.36 -11.60 -15.24
C THR A 23 15.88 -11.74 -13.82
N LEU A 24 15.01 -11.54 -12.84
CA LEU A 24 15.31 -11.86 -11.45
C LEU A 24 15.14 -13.36 -11.23
N ILE A 25 16.22 -14.02 -10.84
CA ILE A 25 16.24 -15.47 -10.58
C ILE A 25 16.17 -15.72 -9.07
N ASN A 26 15.48 -16.78 -8.67
CA ASN A 26 15.44 -17.20 -7.28
C ASN A 26 16.84 -17.35 -6.68
N GLY A 27 17.04 -16.74 -5.51
CA GLY A 27 18.32 -16.74 -4.82
C GLY A 27 19.31 -15.65 -5.22
N SER A 28 18.93 -14.75 -6.13
CA SER A 28 19.75 -13.60 -6.52
C SER A 28 20.11 -12.74 -5.32
N ARG A 29 21.36 -12.27 -5.30
CA ARG A 29 21.85 -11.25 -4.36
C ARG A 29 21.58 -9.87 -4.92
N LEU A 30 20.94 -9.02 -4.12
CA LEU A 30 20.46 -7.70 -4.52
C LEU A 30 20.88 -6.64 -3.52
N HIS A 31 21.01 -5.40 -4.01
CA HIS A 31 20.93 -4.22 -3.19
C HIS A 31 19.45 -3.88 -2.95
N LEU A 32 19.07 -3.69 -1.70
CA LEU A 32 17.78 -3.25 -1.24
C LEU A 32 17.88 -1.81 -0.74
N TYR A 33 17.12 -0.89 -1.35
CA TYR A 33 17.01 0.51 -0.93
C TYR A 33 15.65 0.75 -0.29
N TYR A 34 15.66 1.27 0.93
CA TYR A 34 14.45 1.54 1.71
C TYR A 34 14.63 2.84 2.50
N GLY A 35 13.65 3.76 2.41
CA GLY A 35 13.83 5.10 2.97
C GLY A 35 15.10 5.77 2.43
N SER A 36 16.04 6.12 3.32
CA SER A 36 17.36 6.68 2.98
C SER A 36 18.50 5.67 3.16
N ALA A 37 18.20 4.40 3.40
CA ALA A 37 19.18 3.37 3.70
C ALA A 37 19.31 2.34 2.57
N GLU A 38 20.44 1.62 2.60
CA GLU A 38 20.76 0.54 1.68
C GLU A 38 21.29 -0.66 2.48
N THR A 39 20.95 -1.86 2.05
CA THR A 39 21.53 -3.11 2.54
C THR A 39 21.59 -4.14 1.43
N LEU A 40 22.35 -5.22 1.66
CA LEU A 40 22.37 -6.38 0.78
C LEU A 40 21.38 -7.43 1.26
N CYS A 41 20.70 -8.06 0.29
CA CYS A 41 19.77 -9.14 0.58
C CYS A 41 19.85 -10.26 -0.47
N LYS A 42 19.32 -11.41 -0.10
CA LYS A 42 19.03 -12.52 -0.99
C LYS A 42 17.52 -12.59 -1.25
N ALA A 43 17.12 -12.55 -2.51
CA ALA A 43 15.72 -12.71 -2.89
C ALA A 43 15.36 -14.20 -3.02
N VAL A 44 14.42 -14.66 -2.22
CA VAL A 44 13.84 -16.00 -2.32
C VAL A 44 12.44 -15.86 -2.88
N LEU A 45 12.27 -16.14 -4.18
CA LEU A 45 10.97 -16.10 -4.84
C LEU A 45 10.08 -17.23 -4.31
N LEU A 46 8.86 -16.92 -3.90
CA LEU A 46 7.97 -17.88 -3.23
C LEU A 46 6.99 -18.55 -4.18
N ASP A 47 6.64 -17.90 -5.28
CA ASP A 47 5.61 -18.29 -6.24
C ASP A 47 6.15 -18.64 -7.65
N SER A 48 7.44 -18.37 -7.90
CA SER A 48 8.06 -18.57 -9.22
C SER A 48 9.54 -18.93 -9.10
N GLU A 49 10.15 -19.42 -10.17
CA GLU A 49 11.61 -19.58 -10.27
C GLU A 49 12.28 -18.28 -10.73
N THR A 50 11.56 -17.49 -11.53
CA THR A 50 12.05 -16.26 -12.13
C THR A 50 10.96 -15.20 -12.15
N LEU A 51 11.36 -13.93 -12.13
CA LEU A 51 10.50 -12.80 -12.47
C LEU A 51 11.08 -12.08 -13.68
N GLU A 52 10.30 -12.05 -14.73
CA GLU A 52 10.61 -11.36 -15.98
C GLU A 52 10.31 -9.86 -15.85
N SER A 53 10.79 -9.08 -16.84
CA SER A 53 10.46 -7.68 -17.02
C SER A 53 8.94 -7.45 -16.98
N GLY A 54 8.48 -6.45 -16.23
CA GLY A 54 7.06 -6.16 -15.98
C GLY A 54 6.33 -7.15 -15.07
N GLY A 55 6.96 -8.27 -14.71
CA GLY A 55 6.37 -9.31 -13.86
C GLY A 55 6.25 -8.90 -12.40
N THR A 56 5.32 -9.55 -11.70
CA THR A 56 5.11 -9.40 -10.26
C THR A 56 5.17 -10.74 -9.57
N GLY A 57 5.62 -10.77 -8.32
CA GLY A 57 5.66 -12.01 -7.54
C GLY A 57 5.88 -11.77 -6.05
N TYR A 58 5.62 -12.80 -5.26
CA TYR A 58 5.93 -12.81 -3.84
C TYR A 58 7.34 -13.29 -3.59
N ALA A 59 8.04 -12.62 -2.72
CA ALA A 59 9.38 -13.01 -2.31
C ALA A 59 9.59 -12.84 -0.80
N GLN A 60 10.52 -13.61 -0.27
CA GLN A 60 11.11 -13.36 1.02
C GLN A 60 12.53 -12.80 0.82
N LEU A 61 12.73 -11.54 1.19
CA LEU A 61 14.05 -10.92 1.19
C LEU A 61 14.76 -11.26 2.50
N ARG A 62 15.97 -11.79 2.42
CA ARG A 62 16.82 -12.15 3.57
C ARG A 62 18.01 -11.23 3.55
N MET A 63 18.07 -10.32 4.51
CA MET A 63 19.11 -9.32 4.63
C MET A 63 20.39 -9.91 5.22
N GLU A 64 21.53 -9.28 4.91
CA GLU A 64 22.84 -9.62 5.49
C GLU A 64 23.06 -8.94 6.85
N GLU A 65 22.30 -7.88 7.15
CA GLU A 65 22.31 -7.15 8.41
C GLU A 65 20.89 -6.80 8.87
N GLN A 66 20.72 -6.44 10.14
CA GLN A 66 19.44 -6.02 10.67
C GLN A 66 19.03 -4.66 10.10
N ILE A 67 17.78 -4.56 9.67
CA ILE A 67 17.17 -3.33 9.18
C ILE A 67 15.95 -2.96 10.01
N ALA A 68 15.59 -1.68 10.00
CA ALA A 68 14.41 -1.17 10.69
C ALA A 68 13.40 -0.65 9.67
N VAL A 69 12.29 -1.35 9.51
CA VAL A 69 11.23 -1.06 8.54
C VAL A 69 9.85 -1.29 9.13
N ARG A 70 8.83 -0.91 8.37
CA ARG A 70 7.43 -1.15 8.68
C ARG A 70 6.75 -1.92 7.55
N LYS A 71 5.68 -2.60 7.90
CA LYS A 71 4.70 -3.08 6.93
C LYS A 71 4.18 -1.88 6.12
N GLY A 72 4.00 -2.06 4.81
CA GLY A 72 3.58 -0.99 3.89
C GLY A 72 4.72 -0.11 3.35
N ASP A 73 5.93 -0.17 3.92
CA ASP A 73 7.07 0.57 3.39
C ASP A 73 7.41 0.08 1.97
N ARG A 74 7.75 1.04 1.11
CA ARG A 74 8.18 0.77 -0.26
C ARG A 74 9.70 0.67 -0.34
N PHE A 75 10.17 -0.12 -1.30
CA PHE A 75 11.59 -0.34 -1.53
C PHE A 75 11.91 -0.41 -3.03
N ILE A 76 13.19 -0.24 -3.35
CA ILE A 76 13.77 -0.43 -4.68
C ILE A 76 14.80 -1.54 -4.59
N ILE A 77 14.92 -2.35 -5.64
CA ILE A 77 15.92 -3.39 -5.78
C ILE A 77 16.81 -3.17 -7.01
N ARG A 78 18.10 -3.47 -6.81
CA ARG A 78 19.12 -3.41 -7.86
C ARG A 78 19.93 -4.69 -7.85
N PHE A 79 20.38 -5.13 -9.03
CA PHE A 79 21.34 -6.23 -9.10
C PHE A 79 22.67 -5.86 -8.42
N TYR A 80 23.29 -6.87 -7.80
CA TYR A 80 24.60 -6.68 -7.14
C TYR A 80 25.70 -6.36 -8.15
N SER A 81 25.76 -7.09 -9.28
CA SER A 81 26.76 -6.89 -10.32
C SER A 81 26.30 -7.44 -11.68
N PRO A 82 26.37 -6.66 -12.76
CA PRO A 82 26.49 -5.19 -12.76
C PRO A 82 25.29 -4.53 -12.05
N VAL A 83 25.53 -3.34 -11.49
CA VAL A 83 24.49 -2.60 -10.77
C VAL A 83 23.45 -2.08 -11.76
N GLU A 84 22.25 -2.59 -11.66
CA GLU A 84 21.10 -2.20 -12.51
C GLU A 84 19.84 -2.15 -11.64
N THR A 85 19.09 -1.05 -11.71
CA THR A 85 17.79 -0.97 -11.03
C THR A 85 16.79 -1.79 -11.81
N ILE A 86 16.17 -2.75 -11.16
CA ILE A 86 15.33 -3.76 -11.83
C ILE A 86 13.87 -3.72 -11.42
N GLY A 87 13.56 -3.05 -10.30
CA GLY A 87 12.20 -2.99 -9.80
C GLY A 87 12.13 -2.48 -8.38
N GLY A 88 11.03 -2.74 -7.76
CA GLY A 88 10.77 -2.39 -6.37
C GLY A 88 9.56 -3.15 -5.85
N GLY A 89 9.01 -2.70 -4.74
CA GLY A 89 7.85 -3.36 -4.16
C GLY A 89 7.38 -2.76 -2.86
N VAL A 90 6.55 -3.53 -2.17
CA VAL A 90 5.98 -3.18 -0.87
C VAL A 90 6.26 -4.30 0.14
N ILE A 91 6.52 -3.91 1.38
CA ILE A 91 6.72 -4.83 2.50
C ILE A 91 5.35 -5.27 3.02
N LEU A 92 5.06 -6.57 2.90
CA LEU A 92 3.82 -7.17 3.37
C LEU A 92 3.92 -7.64 4.83
N ASP A 93 5.12 -8.07 5.24
CA ASP A 93 5.42 -8.44 6.61
C ASP A 93 6.87 -8.07 6.96
N ALA A 94 7.04 -7.31 8.04
CA ALA A 94 8.34 -6.86 8.52
C ALA A 94 9.02 -7.82 9.51
N ASN A 95 8.35 -8.89 9.92
CA ASN A 95 8.90 -9.90 10.83
C ASN A 95 8.36 -11.31 10.54
N PRO A 96 8.52 -11.80 9.29
CA PRO A 96 7.99 -13.10 8.89
C PRO A 96 8.81 -14.25 9.48
N VAL A 97 8.19 -15.42 9.54
CA VAL A 97 8.92 -16.68 9.69
C VAL A 97 9.51 -17.11 8.35
N LYS A 98 10.51 -17.99 8.37
CA LYS A 98 11.10 -18.53 7.15
C LYS A 98 10.11 -19.42 6.41
N HIS A 99 9.78 -19.07 5.15
CA HIS A 99 8.86 -19.83 4.31
C HIS A 99 9.58 -20.85 3.43
N ARG A 100 8.82 -21.92 3.08
CA ARG A 100 9.15 -22.83 1.98
C ARG A 100 8.46 -22.30 0.72
N ARG A 101 9.15 -22.40 -0.40
CA ARG A 101 8.65 -21.96 -1.71
C ARG A 101 7.47 -22.83 -2.17
N PHE A 102 6.60 -22.28 -3.00
CA PHE A 102 5.45 -22.94 -3.63
C PHE A 102 4.42 -23.53 -2.63
N ARG A 103 4.35 -22.97 -1.43
CA ARG A 103 3.33 -23.36 -0.46
C ARG A 103 2.09 -22.49 -0.65
N ILE A 104 0.99 -23.14 -1.03
CA ILE A 104 -0.28 -22.45 -1.32
C ILE A 104 -0.73 -21.64 -0.11
N GLU A 105 -0.65 -22.20 1.09
CA GLU A 105 -1.07 -21.52 2.32
C GLU A 105 -0.28 -20.24 2.59
N VAL A 106 1.00 -20.22 2.20
CA VAL A 106 1.85 -19.01 2.33
C VAL A 106 1.44 -17.97 1.31
N LEU A 107 1.21 -18.37 0.05
CA LEU A 107 0.83 -17.46 -1.02
C LEU A 107 -0.55 -16.84 -0.77
N GLU A 108 -1.52 -17.60 -0.29
CA GLU A 108 -2.83 -17.12 0.11
C GLU A 108 -2.74 -16.10 1.26
N ALA A 109 -1.94 -16.39 2.29
CA ALA A 109 -1.71 -15.47 3.39
C ALA A 109 -1.05 -14.16 2.94
N LEU A 110 -0.11 -14.23 1.98
CA LEU A 110 0.53 -13.03 1.40
C LEU A 110 -0.44 -12.23 0.53
N ALA A 111 -1.31 -12.89 -0.23
CA ALA A 111 -2.36 -12.23 -1.01
C ALA A 111 -3.35 -11.46 -0.11
N VAL A 112 -3.73 -12.03 1.02
CA VAL A 112 -4.57 -11.35 2.02
C VAL A 112 -3.85 -10.12 2.60
N LYS A 113 -2.55 -10.24 2.90
CA LYS A 113 -1.75 -9.10 3.40
C LYS A 113 -1.58 -8.02 2.34
N GLU A 114 -1.36 -8.41 1.07
CA GLU A 114 -1.27 -7.48 -0.06
C GLU A 114 -2.55 -6.68 -0.21
N LYS A 115 -3.70 -7.35 -0.26
CA LYS A 115 -5.00 -6.69 -0.35
C LYS A 115 -5.23 -5.70 0.80
N GLY A 116 -4.94 -6.10 2.03
CA GLY A 116 -5.08 -5.22 3.18
C GLY A 116 -4.19 -3.97 3.13
N GLU A 117 -3.01 -4.03 2.51
CA GLU A 117 -2.16 -2.85 2.29
C GLU A 117 -2.71 -1.93 1.21
N GLU A 118 -3.25 -2.51 0.15
CA GLU A 118 -3.86 -1.75 -0.94
C GLU A 118 -5.08 -0.98 -0.46
N ASP A 119 -5.96 -1.64 0.28
CA ASP A 119 -7.14 -1.02 0.89
C ASP A 119 -6.74 0.08 1.89
N ALA A 120 -5.70 -0.15 2.69
CA ALA A 120 -5.19 0.83 3.64
C ALA A 120 -4.59 2.08 2.94
N VAL A 121 -3.89 1.91 1.82
CA VAL A 121 -3.37 3.04 1.02
C VAL A 121 -4.50 3.86 0.43
N LEU A 122 -5.52 3.23 -0.16
CA LEU A 122 -6.66 3.92 -0.72
C LEU A 122 -7.48 4.65 0.36
N GLU A 123 -7.73 3.99 1.49
CA GLU A 123 -8.40 4.59 2.65
C GLU A 123 -7.65 5.83 3.14
N GLN A 124 -6.33 5.75 3.25
CA GLN A 124 -5.50 6.87 3.69
C GLN A 124 -5.55 8.04 2.71
N ILE A 125 -5.44 7.78 1.40
CA ILE A 125 -5.56 8.81 0.37
C ILE A 125 -6.93 9.48 0.41
N LEU A 126 -7.99 8.70 0.58
CA LEU A 126 -9.36 9.23 0.68
C LEU A 126 -9.51 10.11 1.94
N ARG A 127 -8.96 9.68 3.08
CA ARG A 127 -8.94 10.44 4.33
C ARG A 127 -8.20 11.77 4.20
N GLU A 128 -7.04 11.78 3.54
CA GLU A 128 -6.23 12.97 3.32
C GLU A 128 -6.84 13.93 2.28
N SER A 129 -7.63 13.42 1.37
CA SER A 129 -8.26 14.20 0.32
C SER A 129 -9.28 15.22 0.87
N GLY A 130 -9.97 14.91 1.95
CA GLY A 130 -10.85 15.84 2.66
C GLY A 130 -11.77 16.63 1.74
N SER A 131 -11.62 17.96 1.72
CA SER A 131 -12.44 18.88 0.93
C SER A 131 -12.14 18.87 -0.58
N SER A 132 -11.14 18.16 -1.05
CA SER A 132 -10.82 18.11 -2.49
C SER A 132 -11.81 17.26 -3.29
N LEU A 133 -12.66 16.47 -2.61
CA LEU A 133 -13.73 15.67 -3.20
C LEU A 133 -13.26 14.85 -4.41
N PRO A 134 -12.31 13.91 -4.24
CA PRO A 134 -11.68 13.22 -5.34
C PRO A 134 -12.67 12.32 -6.09
N THR A 135 -12.55 12.28 -7.41
CA THR A 135 -13.23 11.29 -8.25
C THR A 135 -12.45 9.97 -8.30
N PHE A 136 -13.06 8.89 -8.80
CA PHE A 136 -12.34 7.64 -9.05
C PHE A 136 -11.10 7.84 -9.93
N ARG A 137 -11.19 8.74 -10.92
CA ARG A 137 -10.07 9.06 -11.80
C ARG A 137 -8.92 9.71 -11.04
N ASP A 138 -9.20 10.63 -10.13
CA ASP A 138 -8.18 11.29 -9.33
C ASP A 138 -7.49 10.30 -8.39
N LEU A 139 -8.26 9.42 -7.78
CA LEU A 139 -7.74 8.34 -6.93
C LEU A 139 -6.90 7.36 -7.75
N ALA A 140 -7.38 6.92 -8.92
CA ALA A 140 -6.70 6.00 -9.82
C ALA A 140 -5.31 6.54 -10.25
N VAL A 141 -5.24 7.83 -10.62
CA VAL A 141 -3.97 8.49 -10.96
C VAL A 141 -3.02 8.51 -9.77
N LYS A 142 -3.51 8.82 -8.56
CA LYS A 142 -2.68 8.89 -7.35
C LYS A 142 -2.07 7.55 -6.95
N ILE A 143 -2.79 6.45 -7.15
CA ILE A 143 -2.33 5.11 -6.74
C ILE A 143 -1.75 4.28 -7.88
N GLY A 144 -1.85 4.79 -9.13
CA GLY A 144 -1.31 4.11 -10.32
C GLY A 144 -2.12 2.87 -10.73
N ARG A 145 -3.46 2.92 -10.61
CA ARG A 145 -4.39 1.84 -10.93
C ARG A 145 -5.47 2.26 -11.94
N THR A 146 -6.25 1.30 -12.40
CA THR A 146 -7.41 1.59 -13.24
C THR A 146 -8.59 2.14 -12.43
N THR A 147 -9.44 2.91 -13.10
CA THR A 147 -10.65 3.47 -12.48
C THR A 147 -11.61 2.36 -12.00
N GLU A 148 -11.65 1.22 -12.72
CA GLU A 148 -12.50 0.06 -12.38
C GLU A 148 -12.04 -0.61 -11.08
N GLU A 149 -10.73 -0.81 -10.89
CA GLU A 149 -10.15 -1.35 -9.66
C GLU A 149 -10.46 -0.43 -8.47
N VAL A 150 -10.24 0.88 -8.63
CA VAL A 150 -10.52 1.87 -7.57
C VAL A 150 -12.00 1.92 -7.24
N SER A 151 -12.88 1.89 -8.23
CA SER A 151 -14.33 1.87 -8.01
C SER A 151 -14.77 0.68 -7.16
N LYS A 152 -14.21 -0.50 -7.42
CA LYS A 152 -14.50 -1.71 -6.65
C LYS A 152 -14.03 -1.58 -5.20
N GLU A 153 -12.79 -1.13 -4.99
CA GLU A 153 -12.21 -0.97 -3.65
C GLU A 153 -12.92 0.10 -2.82
N VAL A 154 -13.25 1.25 -3.43
CA VAL A 154 -14.06 2.28 -2.75
C VAL A 154 -15.44 1.73 -2.39
N GLY A 155 -16.05 0.88 -3.23
CA GLY A 155 -17.28 0.15 -2.91
C GLY A 155 -17.13 -0.75 -1.68
N GLU A 156 -16.01 -1.46 -1.55
CA GLU A 156 -15.69 -2.27 -0.36
C GLU A 156 -15.54 -1.38 0.88
N LEU A 157 -14.77 -0.28 0.80
CA LEU A 157 -14.63 0.70 1.90
C LEU A 157 -15.99 1.33 2.29
N THR A 158 -16.88 1.55 1.32
CA THR A 158 -18.23 2.04 1.59
C THR A 158 -19.06 1.02 2.36
N SER A 159 -18.96 -0.25 1.98
CA SER A 159 -19.63 -1.36 2.68
C SER A 159 -19.13 -1.53 4.12
N GLU A 160 -17.86 -1.19 4.38
CA GLU A 160 -17.24 -1.17 5.71
C GLU A 160 -17.55 0.11 6.50
N GLY A 161 -18.25 1.07 5.92
CA GLY A 161 -18.57 2.36 6.56
C GLY A 161 -17.39 3.33 6.67
N LYS A 162 -16.32 3.11 5.92
CA LYS A 162 -15.11 3.95 5.89
C LYS A 162 -15.20 5.05 4.82
N ALA A 163 -15.89 4.79 3.73
CA ALA A 163 -16.16 5.77 2.68
C ALA A 163 -17.67 6.07 2.57
N VAL A 164 -17.99 7.29 2.15
CA VAL A 164 -19.35 7.76 1.97
C VAL A 164 -19.49 8.31 0.56
N TYR A 165 -20.51 7.83 -0.16
CA TYR A 165 -20.86 8.33 -1.47
C TYR A 165 -21.56 9.68 -1.37
N LEU A 166 -21.15 10.63 -2.19
CA LEU A 166 -21.79 11.95 -2.28
C LEU A 166 -22.61 12.09 -3.56
N SER A 167 -21.96 12.10 -4.70
CA SER A 167 -22.57 12.23 -6.04
C SER A 167 -21.52 12.01 -7.13
N ASP A 168 -21.93 11.70 -8.35
CA ASP A 168 -21.11 11.71 -9.58
C ASP A 168 -19.70 11.12 -9.41
N ASP A 169 -19.60 9.88 -8.95
CA ASP A 169 -18.33 9.17 -8.69
C ASP A 169 -17.42 9.84 -7.65
N THR A 170 -17.99 10.69 -6.80
CA THR A 170 -17.29 11.39 -5.73
C THR A 170 -17.55 10.73 -4.39
N TYR A 171 -16.48 10.46 -3.66
CA TYR A 171 -16.51 9.84 -2.35
C TYR A 171 -15.66 10.63 -1.35
N ILE A 172 -16.06 10.54 -0.09
CA ILE A 172 -15.29 11.11 1.04
C ILE A 172 -15.04 10.03 2.09
N HIS A 173 -14.03 10.24 2.91
CA HIS A 173 -13.82 9.41 4.10
C HIS A 173 -14.88 9.76 5.17
N SER A 174 -15.39 8.74 5.87
CA SER A 174 -16.42 8.93 6.92
C SER A 174 -15.97 9.88 8.05
N ASP A 175 -14.68 9.97 8.35
CA ASP A 175 -14.16 10.94 9.33
C ASP A 175 -14.32 12.39 8.85
N TYR A 176 -14.26 12.63 7.53
CA TYR A 176 -14.48 13.96 6.97
C TYR A 176 -15.95 14.33 7.01
N GLU A 177 -16.86 13.42 6.69
CA GLU A 177 -18.29 13.60 6.84
C GLU A 177 -18.66 13.99 8.28
N LYS A 178 -18.20 13.23 9.27
CA LYS A 178 -18.45 13.53 10.69
C LYS A 178 -17.97 14.93 11.10
N ARG A 179 -16.80 15.35 10.60
CA ARG A 179 -16.29 16.71 10.86
C ARG A 179 -17.18 17.80 10.24
N ILE A 180 -17.66 17.58 9.02
CA ILE A 180 -18.59 18.52 8.37
C ILE A 180 -19.89 18.62 9.17
N GLU A 181 -20.47 17.47 9.55
CA GLU A 181 -21.69 17.45 10.35
C GLU A 181 -21.54 18.18 11.69
N GLU A 182 -20.42 17.94 12.39
CA GLU A 182 -20.16 18.59 13.66
C GLU A 182 -19.98 20.11 13.50
N THR A 183 -19.23 20.52 12.46
CA THR A 183 -19.06 21.95 12.13
C THR A 183 -20.39 22.60 11.77
N ALA A 184 -21.23 21.93 10.96
CA ALA A 184 -22.55 22.45 10.60
C ALA A 184 -23.45 22.59 11.82
N ARG A 185 -23.47 21.61 12.71
CA ARG A 185 -24.22 21.66 13.98
C ARG A 185 -23.76 22.83 14.86
N GLN A 186 -22.47 23.07 14.96
CA GLN A 186 -21.91 24.20 15.73
C GLN A 186 -22.35 25.54 15.14
N ILE A 187 -22.21 25.72 13.81
CA ILE A 187 -22.63 26.93 13.12
C ILE A 187 -24.13 27.19 13.32
N LEU A 188 -24.96 26.15 13.16
CA LEU A 188 -26.41 26.26 13.36
C LEU A 188 -26.74 26.61 14.82
N ALA A 189 -26.09 26.01 15.79
CA ALA A 189 -26.30 26.30 17.21
C ALA A 189 -25.93 27.75 17.54
N GLU A 190 -24.80 28.24 17.00
CA GLU A 190 -24.40 29.65 17.17
C GLU A 190 -25.39 30.61 16.49
N TYR A 191 -25.84 30.29 15.28
CA TYR A 191 -26.82 31.09 14.56
C TYR A 191 -28.14 31.17 15.33
N HIS A 192 -28.69 30.04 15.80
CA HIS A 192 -29.93 30.00 16.58
C HIS A 192 -29.76 30.69 17.94
N GLY A 193 -28.57 30.60 18.57
CA GLY A 193 -28.30 31.33 19.79
C GLY A 193 -28.28 32.85 19.62
N LYS A 194 -27.82 33.33 18.46
CA LYS A 194 -27.80 34.76 18.09
C LYS A 194 -29.13 35.28 17.52
N ASN A 195 -29.92 34.38 16.92
CA ASN A 195 -31.18 34.67 16.27
C ASN A 195 -32.25 33.72 16.82
N PRO A 196 -32.75 33.90 18.06
CA PRO A 196 -33.79 33.08 18.57
C PRO A 196 -35.02 33.25 17.69
N ILE A 197 -35.50 32.12 17.10
CA ILE A 197 -36.74 32.09 16.32
C ILE A 197 -37.83 32.44 17.31
N SER A 198 -38.42 33.61 17.13
CA SER A 198 -39.64 33.95 17.84
C SER A 198 -40.70 32.96 17.39
N ALA A 199 -41.22 32.15 18.32
CA ALA A 199 -42.29 31.20 18.12
C ALA A 199 -43.54 31.87 17.61
#